data_dac024f2c661729dba59f9fd18597733
#
_entry.id   dac024f2c661729dba59f9fd18597733
#
_cell.length_a   1.000
_cell.length_b   1.000
_cell.length_c   1.000
_cell.angle_alpha   90.00
_cell.angle_beta   90.00
_cell.angle_gamma   90.00
#
_symmetry.space_group_name_H-M   'P 1'
#
loop_
_entity.id
_entity.type
_entity.pdbx_description
1 polymer ?
#
loop_
_entity_poly.entity_id
_entity_poly.type
_entity_poly.pdbx_seq_one_letter_code
_entity_poly.pdbx_strand_id
1 'polypeptide(L)'
;MIFNVVFLNSDDHLKNHSFIYDEEQDKWNISPAYDITYSLNPLMNYTRTSRALSINGKRIDITLSDVLTIAETFTIKNPKKTIQEIQDAITYWNEQANKLNLPVNIVQSICKDFVYLV
;
A
#
# COMPACT_ATOMS: atom_id res chain seq x y z
N MET A 1 3.37 2.88 -3.16
CA MET A 1 2.46 3.79 -2.42
C MET A 1 1.06 3.23 -2.32
N ILE A 2 0.31 3.06 -3.41
CA ILE A 2 -1.12 2.64 -3.39
C ILE A 2 -1.31 1.32 -2.65
N PHE A 3 -0.47 0.31 -2.91
CA PHE A 3 -0.50 -0.96 -2.17
C PHE A 3 -0.46 -0.74 -0.65
N ASN A 4 0.46 0.10 -0.17
CA ASN A 4 0.60 0.39 1.25
C ASN A 4 -0.61 1.11 1.85
N VAL A 5 -1.40 1.83 1.04
CA VAL A 5 -2.68 2.42 1.47
C VAL A 5 -3.75 1.34 1.56
N VAL A 6 -3.94 0.58 0.47
CA VAL A 6 -5.01 -0.42 0.35
C VAL A 6 -4.87 -1.54 1.38
N PHE A 7 -3.65 -2.07 1.54
CA PHE A 7 -3.36 -3.18 2.45
C PHE A 7 -2.87 -2.75 3.83
N LEU A 8 -3.04 -1.47 4.16
CA LEU A 8 -2.71 -0.89 5.48
C LEU A 8 -1.28 -1.20 5.94
N ASN A 9 -0.30 -1.05 5.05
CA ASN A 9 1.09 -0.94 5.47
C ASN A 9 1.38 0.50 5.90
N SER A 10 1.18 0.80 7.16
CA SER A 10 1.34 2.15 7.71
C SER A 10 2.78 2.50 8.09
N ASP A 11 3.66 1.50 8.14
CA ASP A 11 5.10 1.68 8.42
C ASP A 11 5.93 1.89 7.13
N ASP A 12 5.35 2.54 6.15
CA ASP A 12 5.94 2.82 4.84
C ASP A 12 6.89 4.03 4.86
N HIS A 13 7.93 3.98 5.67
CA HIS A 13 8.91 5.05 5.78
C HIS A 13 9.91 5.07 4.61
N LEU A 14 10.68 6.17 4.48
CA LEU A 14 11.61 6.38 3.36
C LEU A 14 12.65 5.27 3.18
N LYS A 15 13.06 4.60 4.25
CA LYS A 15 14.04 3.50 4.20
C LYS A 15 13.51 2.25 3.49
N ASN A 16 12.21 2.16 3.24
CA ASN A 16 11.58 1.07 2.48
C ASN A 16 11.59 1.32 0.96
N HIS A 17 12.35 2.34 0.52
CA HIS A 17 12.58 2.66 -0.88
C HIS A 17 14.06 2.78 -1.13
N SER A 18 14.57 2.12 -2.15
CA SER A 18 15.97 2.19 -2.54
C SER A 18 16.13 2.22 -4.05
N PHE A 19 17.32 2.58 -4.48
CA PHE A 19 17.69 2.59 -5.88
C PHE A 19 18.90 1.68 -6.09
N ILE A 20 18.94 1.04 -7.25
CA ILE A 20 20.05 0.20 -7.70
C ILE A 20 20.67 0.87 -8.91
N TYR A 21 21.97 1.07 -8.87
CA TYR A 21 22.71 1.58 -10.01
C TYR A 21 23.02 0.44 -10.97
N ASP A 22 22.64 0.63 -12.23
CA ASP A 22 22.92 -0.29 -13.33
C ASP A 22 24.13 0.24 -14.08
N GLU A 23 25.27 -0.42 -13.90
CA GLU A 23 26.54 -0.02 -14.50
C GLU A 23 26.54 -0.16 -16.04
N GLU A 24 25.80 -1.14 -16.57
CA GLU A 24 25.75 -1.37 -18.03
C GLU A 24 24.95 -0.28 -18.75
N GLN A 25 23.90 0.23 -18.10
CA GLN A 25 23.02 1.27 -18.65
C GLN A 25 23.35 2.68 -18.13
N ASP A 26 24.33 2.81 -17.23
CA ASP A 26 24.71 4.06 -16.57
C ASP A 26 23.50 4.81 -16.01
N LYS A 27 22.65 4.11 -15.25
CA LYS A 27 21.42 4.71 -14.69
C LYS A 27 21.02 4.10 -13.34
N TRP A 28 20.29 4.90 -12.60
CA TRP A 28 19.62 4.48 -11.38
C TRP A 28 18.22 3.95 -11.70
N ASN A 29 17.89 2.79 -11.15
CA ASN A 29 16.56 2.19 -11.21
C ASN A 29 16.01 2.06 -9.79
N ILE A 30 14.69 2.15 -9.63
CA ILE A 30 14.08 1.82 -8.35
C ILE A 30 14.31 0.32 -8.05
N SER A 31 14.62 -0.01 -6.81
CA SER A 31 14.75 -1.41 -6.39
C SER A 31 13.41 -2.15 -6.49
N PRO A 32 13.41 -3.50 -6.57
CA PRO A 32 12.22 -4.27 -6.26
C PRO A 32 11.63 -3.85 -4.91
N ALA A 33 10.31 -3.95 -4.78
CA ALA A 33 9.63 -3.64 -3.54
C ALA A 33 10.04 -4.62 -2.43
N TYR A 34 10.25 -4.10 -1.22
CA TYR A 34 10.53 -4.88 -0.02
C TYR A 34 9.77 -4.28 1.16
N ASP A 35 9.75 -5.01 2.27
CA ASP A 35 9.00 -4.64 3.46
C ASP A 35 7.51 -4.36 3.18
N ILE A 36 6.95 -5.17 2.27
CA ILE A 36 5.55 -5.13 1.89
C ILE A 36 4.79 -6.03 2.85
N THR A 37 4.10 -5.43 3.79
CA THR A 37 3.41 -6.14 4.86
C THR A 37 2.13 -5.42 5.26
N TYR A 38 1.27 -6.13 6.00
CA TYR A 38 0.19 -5.53 6.77
C TYR A 38 0.75 -5.11 8.11
N SER A 39 0.68 -3.82 8.44
CA SER A 39 1.18 -3.30 9.72
C SER A 39 0.19 -2.34 10.36
N LEU A 40 -0.35 -2.77 11.49
CA LEU A 40 -1.11 -1.94 12.40
C LEU A 40 -0.27 -1.58 13.61
N ASN A 41 -0.33 -0.32 14.05
CA ASN A 41 0.21 0.04 15.34
C ASN A 41 -0.79 -0.35 16.45
N PRO A 42 -0.49 -1.39 17.25
CA PRO A 42 -1.44 -1.88 18.27
C PRO A 42 -1.69 -0.89 19.41
N LEU A 43 -0.86 0.16 19.52
CA LEU A 43 -1.00 1.22 20.52
C LEU A 43 -1.92 2.37 20.06
N MET A 44 -2.31 2.37 18.80
CA MET A 44 -3.24 3.36 18.25
C MET A 44 -4.63 2.73 18.06
N ASN A 45 -5.65 3.57 18.25
CA ASN A 45 -7.02 3.18 17.99
C ASN A 45 -7.13 2.72 16.53
N TYR A 46 -7.55 1.50 16.28
CA TYR A 46 -7.53 0.78 14.99
C TYR A 46 -8.15 1.52 13.82
N THR A 47 -8.94 2.56 14.07
CA THR A 47 -9.61 3.35 13.05
C THR A 47 -8.75 4.49 12.47
N ARG A 48 -7.57 4.77 13.04
CA ARG A 48 -6.75 5.93 12.65
C ARG A 48 -5.25 5.69 12.76
N THR A 49 -4.77 4.62 12.17
CA THR A 49 -3.32 4.41 12.12
C THR A 49 -2.65 5.44 11.21
N SER A 50 -1.81 6.29 11.80
CA SER A 50 -1.05 7.29 11.06
C SER A 50 0.07 6.61 10.28
N ARG A 51 0.16 6.91 8.99
CA ARG A 51 1.23 6.46 8.10
C ARG A 51 2.56 7.15 8.43
N ALA A 52 3.67 6.48 8.11
CA ALA A 52 4.99 7.08 8.23
C ALA A 52 5.18 8.22 7.21
N LEU A 53 4.80 8.00 5.94
CA LEU A 53 4.83 9.02 4.90
C LEU A 53 3.45 9.65 4.69
N SER A 54 3.44 10.94 4.37
CA SER A 54 2.22 11.62 3.97
C SER A 54 1.91 11.40 2.48
N ILE A 55 0.62 11.41 2.16
CA ILE A 55 0.09 11.42 0.79
C ILE A 55 -0.78 12.66 0.67
N ASN A 56 -0.46 13.54 -0.24
CA ASN A 56 -1.14 14.84 -0.40
C ASN A 56 -1.25 15.62 0.94
N GLY A 57 -0.17 15.58 1.74
CA GLY A 57 -0.12 16.22 3.06
C GLY A 57 -0.85 15.50 4.19
N LYS A 58 -1.56 14.40 3.91
CA LYS A 58 -2.29 13.61 4.90
C LYS A 58 -1.52 12.35 5.30
N ARG A 59 -1.68 11.95 6.55
CA ARG A 59 -1.11 10.70 7.10
C ARG A 59 -2.17 9.71 7.58
N ILE A 60 -3.43 10.12 7.54
CA ILE A 60 -4.62 9.32 7.86
C ILE A 60 -5.72 9.65 6.86
N ASP A 61 -6.73 8.80 6.77
CA ASP A 61 -7.94 9.01 5.94
C ASP A 61 -7.60 9.37 4.48
N ILE A 62 -6.69 8.61 3.89
CA ILE A 62 -6.30 8.80 2.50
C ILE A 62 -7.47 8.44 1.57
N THR A 63 -7.83 9.37 0.70
CA THR A 63 -8.93 9.21 -0.24
C THR A 63 -8.45 8.99 -1.67
N LEU A 64 -9.36 8.56 -2.55
CA LEU A 64 -9.09 8.50 -3.98
C LEU A 64 -8.59 9.85 -4.53
N SER A 65 -9.20 10.95 -4.11
CA SER A 65 -8.80 12.29 -4.54
C SER A 65 -7.34 12.60 -4.18
N ASP A 66 -6.89 12.21 -2.99
CA ASP A 66 -5.50 12.44 -2.58
C ASP A 66 -4.52 11.67 -3.47
N VAL A 67 -4.85 10.43 -3.79
CA VAL A 67 -4.02 9.59 -4.68
C VAL A 67 -4.00 10.14 -6.11
N LEU A 68 -5.14 10.60 -6.62
CA LEU A 68 -5.22 11.18 -7.96
C LEU A 68 -4.48 12.51 -8.06
N THR A 69 -4.49 13.34 -7.02
CA THR A 69 -3.69 14.57 -6.95
C THR A 69 -2.19 14.27 -7.07
N ILE A 70 -1.70 13.24 -6.38
CA ILE A 70 -0.31 12.80 -6.54
C ILE A 70 -0.03 12.30 -7.96
N ALA A 71 -0.94 11.51 -8.52
CA ALA A 71 -0.80 11.00 -9.88
C ALA A 71 -0.73 12.11 -10.91
N GLU A 72 -1.53 13.16 -10.77
CA GLU A 72 -1.50 14.34 -11.62
C GLU A 72 -0.18 15.12 -11.47
N THR A 73 0.24 15.37 -10.23
CA THR A 73 1.49 16.09 -9.92
C THR A 73 2.70 15.46 -10.59
N PHE A 74 2.77 14.12 -10.60
CA PHE A 74 3.88 13.36 -11.16
C PHE A 74 3.60 12.79 -12.56
N THR A 75 2.52 13.19 -13.19
CA THR A 75 2.14 12.77 -14.55
C THR A 75 2.08 11.23 -14.69
N ILE A 76 1.53 10.55 -13.68
CA ILE A 76 1.37 9.10 -13.68
C ILE A 76 0.23 8.69 -14.63
N LYS A 77 0.54 7.81 -15.58
CA LYS A 77 -0.43 7.33 -16.57
C LYS A 77 -1.36 6.29 -15.96
N ASN A 78 -2.64 6.38 -16.32
CA ASN A 78 -3.67 5.40 -15.96
C ASN A 78 -3.79 5.11 -14.44
N PRO A 79 -3.82 6.12 -13.56
CA PRO A 79 -3.79 5.89 -12.11
C PRO A 79 -4.98 5.08 -11.61
N LYS A 80 -6.16 5.28 -12.18
CA LYS A 80 -7.38 4.53 -11.81
C LYS A 80 -7.25 3.03 -12.11
N LYS A 81 -6.62 2.69 -13.24
CA LYS A 81 -6.36 1.28 -13.59
C LYS A 81 -5.42 0.64 -12.57
N THR A 82 -4.33 1.31 -12.21
CA THR A 82 -3.38 0.82 -11.20
C THR A 82 -4.05 0.65 -9.83
N ILE A 83 -4.92 1.59 -9.43
CA ILE A 83 -5.68 1.48 -8.19
C ILE A 83 -6.58 0.24 -8.22
N GLN A 84 -7.30 0.04 -9.32
CA GLN A 84 -8.20 -1.11 -9.48
C GLN A 84 -7.44 -2.43 -9.42
N GLU A 85 -6.34 -2.58 -10.15
CA GLU A 85 -5.49 -3.77 -10.13
C GLU A 85 -5.00 -4.12 -8.72
N ILE A 86 -4.65 -3.11 -7.92
CA ILE A 86 -4.22 -3.31 -6.53
C ILE A 86 -5.40 -3.72 -5.64
N GLN A 87 -6.56 -3.12 -5.83
CA GLN A 87 -7.77 -3.49 -5.06
C GLN A 87 -8.28 -4.90 -5.41
N ASP A 88 -8.15 -5.31 -6.66
CA ASP A 88 -8.49 -6.68 -7.09
C ASP A 88 -7.64 -7.74 -6.37
N ALA A 89 -6.42 -7.38 -5.96
CA ALA A 89 -5.55 -8.27 -5.19
C ALA A 89 -6.09 -8.61 -3.79
N ILE A 90 -7.08 -7.88 -3.27
CA ILE A 90 -7.75 -8.21 -2.01
C ILE A 90 -8.45 -9.58 -2.11
N THR A 91 -9.06 -9.88 -3.25
CA THR A 91 -9.67 -11.20 -3.51
C THR A 91 -8.62 -12.30 -3.45
N TYR A 92 -7.45 -12.05 -4.03
CA TYR A 92 -6.35 -13.00 -4.02
C TYR A 92 -5.82 -13.28 -2.60
N TRP A 93 -5.81 -12.30 -1.73
CA TRP A 93 -5.47 -12.49 -0.31
C TRP A 93 -6.35 -13.57 0.33
N ASN A 94 -7.67 -13.48 0.16
CA ASN A 94 -8.60 -14.44 0.74
C ASN A 94 -8.36 -15.87 0.24
N GLU A 95 -8.07 -16.04 -1.05
CA GLU A 95 -7.73 -17.33 -1.63
C GLU A 95 -6.44 -17.91 -1.04
N GLN A 96 -5.40 -17.12 -0.92
CA GLN A 96 -4.12 -17.57 -0.37
C GLN A 96 -4.23 -17.87 1.13
N ALA A 97 -4.94 -17.06 1.89
CA ALA A 97 -5.18 -17.28 3.30
C ALA A 97 -5.89 -18.63 3.55
N ASN A 98 -6.87 -18.96 2.71
CA ASN A 98 -7.56 -20.26 2.77
C ASN A 98 -6.63 -21.43 2.40
N LYS A 99 -5.82 -21.30 1.36
CA LYS A 99 -4.83 -22.33 0.95
C LYS A 99 -3.81 -22.60 2.04
N LEU A 100 -3.41 -21.59 2.79
CA LEU A 100 -2.47 -21.68 3.90
C LEU A 100 -3.11 -22.08 5.23
N ASN A 101 -4.42 -22.33 5.24
CA ASN A 101 -5.20 -22.68 6.43
C ASN A 101 -5.01 -21.66 7.57
N LEU A 102 -4.96 -20.36 7.25
CA LEU A 102 -4.91 -19.33 8.28
C LEU A 102 -6.22 -19.29 9.08
N PRO A 103 -6.16 -18.99 10.39
CA PRO A 103 -7.37 -18.89 11.21
C PRO A 103 -8.34 -17.85 10.65
N VAL A 104 -9.60 -18.26 10.45
CA VAL A 104 -10.64 -17.45 9.79
C VAL A 104 -10.86 -16.11 10.49
N ASN A 105 -10.83 -16.10 11.82
CA ASN A 105 -10.96 -14.87 12.62
C ASN A 105 -9.83 -13.87 12.35
N ILE A 106 -8.60 -14.33 12.13
CA ILE A 106 -7.46 -13.47 11.79
C ILE A 106 -7.63 -12.92 10.37
N VAL A 107 -7.98 -13.78 9.41
CA VAL A 107 -8.22 -13.37 8.02
C VAL A 107 -9.31 -12.31 7.94
N GLN A 108 -10.43 -12.53 8.61
CA GLN A 108 -11.54 -11.59 8.64
C GLN A 108 -11.18 -10.27 9.33
N SER A 109 -10.38 -10.32 10.39
CA SER A 109 -9.91 -9.12 11.08
C SER A 109 -9.06 -8.26 10.14
N ILE A 110 -8.11 -8.86 9.44
CA ILE A 110 -7.24 -8.16 8.48
C ILE A 110 -8.06 -7.59 7.32
N CYS A 111 -8.98 -8.36 6.75
CA CYS A 111 -9.81 -7.92 5.63
C CYS A 111 -10.66 -6.67 5.95
N LYS A 112 -11.09 -6.50 7.19
CA LYS A 112 -11.87 -5.33 7.61
C LYS A 112 -11.06 -4.02 7.57
N ASP A 113 -9.75 -4.15 7.64
CA ASP A 113 -8.85 -3.00 7.69
C ASP A 113 -8.38 -2.55 6.30
N PHE A 114 -8.65 -3.35 5.26
CA PHE A 114 -8.30 -2.97 3.89
C PHE A 114 -9.09 -1.75 3.43
N VAL A 115 -8.38 -0.82 2.80
CA VAL A 115 -8.93 0.47 2.36
C VAL A 115 -9.35 0.38 0.89
N TYR A 116 -10.60 0.71 0.61
CA TYR A 116 -11.09 0.86 -0.76
C TYR A 116 -11.09 2.33 -1.14
N LEU A 117 -10.33 2.65 -2.17
CA LEU A 117 -10.26 3.99 -2.77
C LEU A 117 -11.38 4.11 -3.81
N VAL A 118 -12.49 4.67 -3.40
CA VAL A 118 -13.69 4.87 -4.22
C VAL A 118 -14.05 6.33 -4.37
#